data_029e49f0c09552d0d4e31892a280a238
#
_entry.id   029e49f0c09552d0d4e31892a280a238
#
_cell.length_a   1.000
_cell.length_b   1.000
_cell.length_c   1.000
_cell.angle_alpha   90.00
_cell.angle_beta   90.00
_cell.angle_gamma   90.00
#
_symmetry.space_group_name_H-M   'P 1'
#
loop_
_entity.id
_entity.type
_entity.pdbx_description
1 polymer ?
#
loop_
_entity_poly.entity_id
_entity_poly.type
_entity_poly.pdbx_seq_one_letter_code
_entity_poly.pdbx_strand_id
1 'polypeptide(L)'
;NSGKWIQGFCRDEQQNLDKEITNINGQTGGNIPDGLPIPSRYWAILAIGLGVTVSVLDGAIANVALPTIAGDLHTSPSASIWVVNAYQLAITISLLSLSSMGEIWGYRKVYTIGLLLFSCTSLACALSDSLFTLIIARTLQGFGAAAIASVNTALIRIIYPKRFLGRGMGINALVVSVSAAAGPTIAAG
;
A
#
# COMPACT_ATOMS: atom_id res chain seq x y z
N ASN A 1 42.50 39.40 -22.12
CA ASN A 1 41.37 39.23 -23.08
C ASN A 1 40.76 37.80 -23.07
N SER A 2 41.40 36.81 -22.46
CA SER A 2 40.92 35.42 -22.45
C SER A 2 39.63 35.20 -21.63
N GLY A 3 39.38 36.00 -20.58
CA GLY A 3 38.21 35.81 -19.70
C GLY A 3 36.85 36.18 -20.33
N LYS A 4 36.84 37.08 -21.31
CA LYS A 4 35.62 37.49 -22.00
C LYS A 4 35.09 36.42 -22.96
N TRP A 5 35.97 35.63 -23.55
CA TRP A 5 35.60 34.54 -24.44
C TRP A 5 34.96 33.37 -23.71
N ILE A 6 35.48 33.02 -22.52
CA ILE A 6 34.95 31.95 -21.68
C ILE A 6 33.57 32.34 -21.16
N GLN A 7 33.38 33.58 -20.72
CA GLN A 7 32.06 34.09 -20.27
C GLN A 7 31.01 34.13 -21.38
N GLY A 8 31.43 34.48 -22.62
CA GLY A 8 30.55 34.42 -23.79
C GLY A 8 30.12 33.00 -24.11
N PHE A 9 31.06 32.08 -24.17
CA PHE A 9 30.79 30.67 -24.48
C PHE A 9 29.86 30.00 -23.45
N CYS A 10 30.10 30.20 -22.13
CA CYS A 10 29.23 29.69 -21.10
C CYS A 10 27.81 30.28 -21.15
N ARG A 11 27.67 31.56 -21.55
CA ARG A 11 26.37 32.19 -21.70
C ARG A 11 25.58 31.67 -22.89
N ASP A 12 26.23 31.44 -24.01
CA ASP A 12 25.60 30.88 -25.22
C ASP A 12 25.19 29.41 -25.02
N GLU A 13 26.00 28.64 -24.29
CA GLU A 13 25.67 27.26 -23.93
C GLU A 13 24.48 27.19 -22.97
N GLN A 14 24.45 28.08 -21.98
CA GLN A 14 23.33 28.22 -21.05
C GLN A 14 22.03 28.61 -21.76
N GLN A 15 22.09 29.55 -22.70
CA GLN A 15 20.92 29.94 -23.49
C GLN A 15 20.43 28.84 -24.43
N ASN A 16 21.32 28.03 -24.97
CA ASN A 16 20.94 26.88 -25.79
C ASN A 16 20.29 25.77 -24.95
N LEU A 17 20.82 25.49 -23.76
CA LEU A 17 20.22 24.54 -22.80
C LEU A 17 18.84 25.01 -22.37
N ASP A 18 18.66 26.30 -22.06
CA ASP A 18 17.38 26.86 -21.68
C ASP A 18 16.34 26.80 -22.83
N LYS A 19 16.78 26.98 -24.07
CA LYS A 19 15.94 26.82 -25.27
C LYS A 19 15.55 25.36 -25.50
N GLU A 20 16.50 24.43 -25.31
CA GLU A 20 16.23 22.99 -25.43
C GLU A 20 15.26 22.53 -24.34
N ILE A 21 15.47 22.95 -23.09
CA ILE A 21 14.56 22.66 -21.97
C ILE A 21 13.16 23.24 -22.23
N THR A 22 13.09 24.48 -22.77
CA THR A 22 11.81 25.12 -23.10
C THR A 22 11.12 24.41 -24.27
N ASN A 23 11.89 23.92 -25.23
CA ASN A 23 11.37 23.17 -26.40
C ASN A 23 10.89 21.75 -26.00
N ILE A 24 11.63 21.07 -25.12
CA ILE A 24 11.24 19.79 -24.52
C ILE A 24 9.97 19.98 -23.66
N ASN A 25 9.90 21.01 -22.85
CA ASN A 25 8.70 21.34 -22.07
C ASN A 25 7.52 21.77 -22.95
N GLY A 26 7.77 22.42 -24.08
CA GLY A 26 6.75 22.80 -25.07
C GLY A 26 6.23 21.59 -25.87
N GLN A 27 7.08 20.61 -26.15
CA GLN A 27 6.69 19.38 -26.87
C GLN A 27 6.06 18.33 -25.94
N THR A 28 6.41 18.33 -24.64
CA THR A 28 5.76 17.52 -23.60
C THR A 28 4.51 18.21 -23.01
N GLY A 29 4.19 19.42 -23.44
CA GLY A 29 2.95 20.15 -23.15
C GLY A 29 1.67 19.54 -23.73
N GLY A 30 1.73 18.37 -24.34
CA GLY A 30 0.59 17.49 -24.52
C GLY A 30 0.09 17.04 -23.16
N ASN A 31 -1.04 17.59 -22.77
CA ASN A 31 -1.91 17.32 -21.63
C ASN A 31 -1.77 15.88 -21.10
N ILE A 32 -0.70 15.61 -20.34
CA ILE A 32 -0.62 14.39 -19.54
C ILE A 32 -1.68 14.58 -18.47
N PRO A 33 -2.79 13.84 -18.49
CA PRO A 33 -3.84 14.07 -17.51
C PRO A 33 -3.26 13.83 -16.12
N ASP A 34 -3.17 14.90 -15.32
CA ASP A 34 -2.63 14.89 -13.97
C ASP A 34 -3.63 14.15 -13.07
N GLY A 35 -3.47 12.82 -12.97
CA GLY A 35 -4.36 11.91 -12.25
C GLY A 35 -5.44 11.24 -13.13
N LEU A 36 -6.21 10.33 -12.56
CA LEU A 36 -7.30 9.66 -13.26
C LEU A 36 -8.50 10.60 -13.49
N PRO A 37 -9.30 10.39 -14.58
CA PRO A 37 -10.54 11.12 -14.80
C PRO A 37 -11.55 10.87 -13.66
N ILE A 38 -12.40 11.87 -13.41
CA ILE A 38 -13.27 11.95 -12.22
C ILE A 38 -14.05 10.65 -11.93
N PRO A 39 -14.76 9.98 -12.85
CA PRO A 39 -15.56 8.82 -12.49
C PRO A 39 -14.69 7.62 -12.06
N SER A 40 -13.60 7.33 -12.76
CA SER A 40 -12.70 6.20 -12.44
C SER A 40 -11.87 6.46 -11.19
N ARG A 41 -11.59 7.72 -10.86
CA ARG A 41 -10.90 8.11 -9.63
C ARG A 41 -11.65 7.67 -8.38
N TYR A 42 -12.95 7.95 -8.29
CA TYR A 42 -13.75 7.60 -7.11
C TYR A 42 -13.81 6.09 -6.88
N TRP A 43 -14.00 5.31 -7.94
CA TRP A 43 -13.99 3.85 -7.84
C TRP A 43 -12.63 3.29 -7.41
N ALA A 44 -11.54 3.86 -7.92
CA ALA A 44 -10.19 3.47 -7.54
C ALA A 44 -9.90 3.79 -6.06
N ILE A 45 -10.28 4.99 -5.58
CA ILE A 45 -10.12 5.39 -4.17
C ILE A 45 -10.94 4.48 -3.26
N LEU A 46 -12.18 4.19 -3.64
CA LEU A 46 -13.07 3.34 -2.87
C LEU A 46 -12.51 1.91 -2.77
N ALA A 47 -12.04 1.34 -3.89
CA ALA A 47 -11.44 0.01 -3.90
C ALA A 47 -10.18 -0.06 -3.00
N ILE A 48 -9.28 0.93 -3.12
CA ILE A 48 -8.07 0.99 -2.30
C ILE A 48 -8.43 1.20 -0.82
N GLY A 49 -9.34 2.11 -0.54
CA GLY A 49 -9.80 2.39 0.82
C GLY A 49 -10.40 1.15 1.49
N LEU A 50 -11.26 0.41 0.78
CA LEU A 50 -11.83 -0.85 1.29
C LEU A 50 -10.76 -1.90 1.57
N GLY A 51 -9.81 -2.11 0.64
CA GLY A 51 -8.75 -3.10 0.85
C GLY A 51 -7.87 -2.78 2.05
N VAL A 52 -7.51 -1.51 2.23
CA VAL A 52 -6.74 -1.05 3.41
C VAL A 52 -7.57 -1.20 4.68
N THR A 53 -8.85 -0.81 4.66
CA THR A 53 -9.76 -0.94 5.81
C THR A 53 -9.85 -2.40 6.27
N VAL A 54 -10.12 -3.33 5.36
CA VAL A 54 -10.24 -4.75 5.68
C VAL A 54 -8.92 -5.31 6.23
N SER A 55 -7.78 -4.96 5.64
CA SER A 55 -6.47 -5.41 6.10
C SER A 55 -6.13 -4.88 7.50
N VAL A 56 -6.45 -3.62 7.80
CA VAL A 56 -6.20 -3.01 9.13
C VAL A 56 -7.16 -3.57 10.18
N LEU A 57 -8.44 -3.74 9.85
CA LEU A 57 -9.44 -4.34 10.74
C LEU A 57 -9.07 -5.78 11.08
N ASP A 58 -8.69 -6.59 10.11
CA ASP A 58 -8.27 -7.98 10.32
C ASP A 58 -7.12 -8.08 11.33
N GLY A 59 -6.08 -7.23 11.18
CA GLY A 59 -4.97 -7.17 12.13
C GLY A 59 -5.40 -6.75 13.54
N ALA A 60 -6.32 -5.79 13.66
CA ALA A 60 -6.83 -5.31 14.95
C ALA A 60 -7.72 -6.36 15.64
N ILE A 61 -8.63 -7.00 14.89
CA ILE A 61 -9.52 -8.06 15.39
C ILE A 61 -8.71 -9.26 15.87
N ALA A 62 -7.68 -9.68 15.11
CA ALA A 62 -6.83 -10.80 15.47
C ALA A 62 -6.17 -10.63 16.85
N ASN A 63 -5.75 -9.43 17.22
CA ASN A 63 -5.17 -9.17 18.53
C ASN A 63 -6.17 -9.35 19.68
N VAL A 64 -7.43 -8.99 19.46
CA VAL A 64 -8.50 -9.13 20.47
C VAL A 64 -8.97 -10.57 20.56
N ALA A 65 -8.96 -11.30 19.44
CA ALA A 65 -9.42 -12.68 19.38
C ALA A 65 -8.41 -13.72 19.97
N LEU A 66 -7.18 -13.33 20.30
CA LEU A 66 -6.15 -14.24 20.84
C LEU A 66 -6.62 -15.10 22.02
N PRO A 67 -7.30 -14.57 23.06
CA PRO A 67 -7.77 -15.37 24.17
C PRO A 67 -8.81 -16.42 23.75
N THR A 68 -9.72 -16.05 22.86
CA THR A 68 -10.74 -16.96 22.31
C THR A 68 -10.10 -18.06 21.49
N ILE A 69 -9.14 -17.72 20.61
CA ILE A 69 -8.39 -18.71 19.82
C ILE A 69 -7.64 -19.71 20.73
N ALA A 70 -7.05 -19.23 21.81
CA ALA A 70 -6.37 -20.10 22.77
C ALA A 70 -7.33 -21.09 23.44
N GLY A 71 -8.54 -20.63 23.78
CA GLY A 71 -9.61 -21.48 24.36
C GLY A 71 -10.14 -22.51 23.38
N ASP A 72 -10.54 -22.08 22.20
CA ASP A 72 -11.17 -22.94 21.16
C ASP A 72 -10.23 -24.02 20.64
N LEU A 73 -8.95 -23.67 20.44
CA LEU A 73 -7.94 -24.62 19.96
C LEU A 73 -7.22 -25.38 21.08
N HIS A 74 -7.65 -25.22 22.33
CA HIS A 74 -7.07 -25.87 23.52
C HIS A 74 -5.53 -25.71 23.60
N THR A 75 -5.03 -24.50 23.27
CA THR A 75 -3.61 -24.19 23.23
C THR A 75 -3.20 -23.21 24.32
N SER A 76 -1.89 -23.14 24.61
CA SER A 76 -1.40 -22.15 25.57
C SER A 76 -1.50 -20.73 25.02
N PRO A 77 -1.75 -19.72 25.84
CA PRO A 77 -1.77 -18.31 25.43
C PRO A 77 -0.47 -17.86 24.73
N SER A 78 0.67 -18.40 25.17
CA SER A 78 1.97 -18.14 24.57
C SER A 78 2.10 -18.71 23.14
N ALA A 79 1.49 -19.86 22.86
CA ALA A 79 1.48 -20.44 21.51
C ALA A 79 0.55 -19.64 20.58
N SER A 80 -0.58 -19.14 21.07
CA SER A 80 -1.52 -18.35 20.26
C SER A 80 -0.94 -17.02 19.79
N ILE A 81 0.01 -16.43 20.51
CA ILE A 81 0.72 -15.21 20.11
C ILE A 81 1.43 -15.39 18.75
N TRP A 82 1.87 -16.61 18.41
CA TRP A 82 2.50 -16.89 17.13
C TRP A 82 1.58 -16.63 15.92
N VAL A 83 0.27 -16.70 16.09
CA VAL A 83 -0.71 -16.36 15.05
C VAL A 83 -0.56 -14.91 14.58
N VAL A 84 -0.37 -13.99 15.53
CA VAL A 84 -0.15 -12.55 15.21
C VAL A 84 1.29 -12.30 14.79
N ASN A 85 2.27 -12.90 15.47
CA ASN A 85 3.68 -12.70 15.14
C ASN A 85 4.03 -13.17 13.74
N ALA A 86 3.52 -14.33 13.31
CA ALA A 86 3.74 -14.87 11.97
C ALA A 86 3.21 -13.92 10.87
N TYR A 87 2.02 -13.38 11.07
CA TYR A 87 1.44 -12.36 10.19
C TYR A 87 2.30 -11.10 10.11
N GLN A 88 2.72 -10.54 11.26
CA GLN A 88 3.54 -9.34 11.31
C GLN A 88 4.93 -9.55 10.70
N LEU A 89 5.56 -10.69 10.94
CA LEU A 89 6.84 -11.07 10.33
C LEU A 89 6.70 -11.17 8.79
N ALA A 90 5.66 -11.82 8.31
CA ALA A 90 5.40 -11.93 6.87
C ALA A 90 5.24 -10.55 6.22
N ILE A 91 4.49 -9.63 6.84
CA ILE A 91 4.36 -8.25 6.37
C ILE A 91 5.73 -7.57 6.32
N THR A 92 6.47 -7.59 7.42
CA THR A 92 7.72 -6.85 7.56
C THR A 92 8.77 -7.30 6.53
N ILE A 93 8.95 -8.60 6.36
CA ILE A 93 9.92 -9.18 5.43
C ILE A 93 9.54 -8.88 3.97
N SER A 94 8.24 -8.91 3.66
CA SER A 94 7.75 -8.84 2.28
C SER A 94 7.54 -7.42 1.78
N LEU A 95 7.40 -6.43 2.67
CA LEU A 95 7.00 -5.07 2.32
C LEU A 95 7.92 -4.43 1.27
N LEU A 96 9.23 -4.54 1.46
CA LEU A 96 10.22 -3.95 0.55
C LEU A 96 10.26 -4.70 -0.79
N SER A 97 10.25 -6.04 -0.75
CA SER A 97 10.29 -6.86 -1.96
C SER A 97 9.04 -6.65 -2.83
N LEU A 98 7.86 -6.56 -2.21
CA LEU A 98 6.61 -6.32 -2.92
C LEU A 98 6.48 -4.89 -3.43
N SER A 99 7.10 -3.91 -2.77
CA SER A 99 7.20 -2.54 -3.29
C SER A 99 7.99 -2.50 -4.60
N SER A 100 9.16 -3.15 -4.65
CA SER A 100 9.97 -3.26 -5.88
C SER A 100 9.23 -4.04 -6.99
N MET A 101 8.51 -5.11 -6.63
CA MET A 101 7.64 -5.83 -7.58
C MET A 101 6.55 -4.93 -8.16
N GLY A 102 6.01 -3.99 -7.37
CA GLY A 102 5.05 -3.00 -7.82
C GLY A 102 5.58 -2.11 -8.95
N GLU A 103 6.87 -1.76 -8.90
CA GLU A 103 7.54 -0.98 -9.96
C GLU A 103 7.73 -1.79 -11.26
N ILE A 104 8.06 -3.08 -11.14
CA ILE A 104 8.35 -3.95 -12.30
C ILE A 104 7.06 -4.47 -12.95
N TRP A 105 6.13 -4.99 -12.18
CA TRP A 105 4.90 -5.66 -12.66
C TRP A 105 3.69 -4.72 -12.77
N GLY A 106 3.80 -3.54 -12.18
CA GLY A 106 2.75 -2.53 -12.10
C GLY A 106 1.92 -2.64 -10.82
N TYR A 107 1.76 -1.51 -10.14
CA TYR A 107 1.10 -1.37 -8.85
C TYR A 107 -0.31 -1.95 -8.80
N ARG A 108 -1.09 -1.78 -9.88
CA ARG A 108 -2.46 -2.30 -9.97
C ARG A 108 -2.51 -3.83 -9.93
N LYS A 109 -1.58 -4.51 -10.61
CA LYS A 109 -1.52 -5.98 -10.62
C LYS A 109 -1.14 -6.52 -9.24
N VAL A 110 -0.08 -5.94 -8.64
CA VAL A 110 0.38 -6.35 -7.30
C VAL A 110 -0.72 -6.13 -6.25
N TYR A 111 -1.43 -5.02 -6.32
CA TYR A 111 -2.57 -4.75 -5.44
C TYR A 111 -3.69 -5.80 -5.60
N THR A 112 -4.09 -6.10 -6.83
CA THR A 112 -5.17 -7.07 -7.10
C THR A 112 -4.79 -8.48 -6.67
N ILE A 113 -3.56 -8.92 -6.94
CA ILE A 113 -3.05 -10.22 -6.51
C ILE A 113 -2.98 -10.27 -4.97
N GLY A 114 -2.49 -9.20 -4.34
CA GLY A 114 -2.45 -9.08 -2.88
C GLY A 114 -3.84 -9.19 -2.25
N LEU A 115 -4.84 -8.51 -2.83
CA LEU A 115 -6.21 -8.55 -2.34
C LEU A 115 -6.84 -9.95 -2.50
N LEU A 116 -6.62 -10.61 -3.64
CA LEU A 116 -7.07 -11.98 -3.85
C LEU A 116 -6.43 -12.95 -2.87
N LEU A 117 -5.11 -12.88 -2.72
CA LEU A 117 -4.37 -13.71 -1.76
C LEU A 117 -4.88 -13.48 -0.33
N PHE A 118 -5.04 -12.21 0.07
CA PHE A 118 -5.57 -11.85 1.37
C PHE A 118 -6.98 -12.43 1.61
N SER A 119 -7.87 -12.31 0.63
CA SER A 119 -9.25 -12.81 0.75
C SER A 119 -9.31 -14.33 0.82
N CYS A 120 -8.54 -15.03 -0.02
CA CYS A 120 -8.49 -16.51 0.00
C CYS A 120 -7.91 -17.03 1.32
N THR A 121 -6.84 -16.42 1.81
CA THR A 121 -6.21 -16.82 3.06
C THR A 121 -7.02 -16.43 4.29
N SER A 122 -7.79 -15.36 4.24
CA SER A 122 -8.76 -15.00 5.28
C SER A 122 -9.84 -16.10 5.42
N LEU A 123 -10.34 -16.62 4.29
CA LEU A 123 -11.24 -17.76 4.31
C LEU A 123 -10.57 -19.02 4.87
N ALA A 124 -9.31 -19.27 4.51
CA ALA A 124 -8.53 -20.38 5.07
C ALA A 124 -8.34 -20.24 6.59
N CYS A 125 -8.13 -19.03 7.11
CA CYS A 125 -8.08 -18.77 8.54
C CYS A 125 -9.41 -19.15 9.24
N ALA A 126 -10.54 -18.77 8.63
CA ALA A 126 -11.87 -19.07 9.17
C ALA A 126 -12.20 -20.57 9.19
N LEU A 127 -11.58 -21.35 8.32
CA LEU A 127 -11.77 -22.81 8.21
C LEU A 127 -10.66 -23.61 8.92
N SER A 128 -9.81 -22.95 9.71
CA SER A 128 -8.68 -23.61 10.37
C SER A 128 -9.11 -24.30 11.66
N ASP A 129 -8.90 -25.60 11.74
CA ASP A 129 -9.22 -26.45 12.91
C ASP A 129 -8.02 -26.68 13.85
N SER A 130 -6.85 -26.15 13.51
CA SER A 130 -5.64 -26.29 14.32
C SER A 130 -4.79 -25.03 14.34
N LEU A 131 -4.05 -24.83 15.44
CA LEU A 131 -3.13 -23.71 15.60
C LEU A 131 -2.10 -23.64 14.48
N PHE A 132 -1.56 -24.80 14.08
CA PHE A 132 -0.53 -24.87 13.02
C PHE A 132 -1.09 -24.39 11.66
N THR A 133 -2.27 -24.87 11.28
CA THR A 133 -2.95 -24.46 10.04
C THR A 133 -3.27 -22.98 10.07
N LEU A 134 -3.72 -22.46 11.22
CA LEU A 134 -4.01 -21.04 11.40
C LEU A 134 -2.75 -20.18 11.25
N ILE A 135 -1.61 -20.58 11.82
CA ILE A 135 -0.33 -19.85 11.67
C ILE A 135 0.11 -19.81 10.22
N ILE A 136 0.01 -20.91 9.47
CA ILE A 136 0.33 -20.95 8.05
C ILE A 136 -0.59 -20.02 7.26
N ALA A 137 -1.89 -20.11 7.47
CA ALA A 137 -2.88 -19.26 6.80
C ALA A 137 -2.63 -17.77 7.09
N ARG A 138 -2.31 -17.43 8.35
CA ARG A 138 -1.94 -16.07 8.76
C ARG A 138 -0.63 -15.58 8.13
N THR A 139 0.36 -16.45 7.99
CA THR A 139 1.61 -16.11 7.29
C THR A 139 1.34 -15.75 5.83
N LEU A 140 0.56 -16.58 5.13
CA LEU A 140 0.16 -16.30 3.74
C LEU A 140 -0.70 -15.05 3.62
N GLN A 141 -1.60 -14.82 4.57
CA GLN A 141 -2.40 -13.61 4.64
C GLN A 141 -1.53 -12.36 4.83
N GLY A 142 -0.46 -12.46 5.62
CA GLY A 142 0.52 -11.39 5.81
C GLY A 142 1.21 -10.98 4.50
N PHE A 143 1.52 -11.91 3.59
CA PHE A 143 2.02 -11.58 2.25
C PHE A 143 1.00 -10.79 1.44
N GLY A 144 -0.28 -11.16 1.50
CA GLY A 144 -1.36 -10.42 0.86
C GLY A 144 -1.50 -8.99 1.41
N ALA A 145 -1.49 -8.85 2.73
CA ALA A 145 -1.53 -7.54 3.41
C ALA A 145 -0.32 -6.67 3.05
N ALA A 146 0.89 -7.25 3.00
CA ALA A 146 2.10 -6.56 2.59
C ALA A 146 2.01 -6.04 1.14
N ALA A 147 1.43 -6.83 0.22
CA ALA A 147 1.20 -6.41 -1.16
C ALA A 147 0.25 -5.20 -1.23
N ILE A 148 -0.84 -5.22 -0.47
CA ILE A 148 -1.78 -4.10 -0.38
C ILE A 148 -1.08 -2.86 0.18
N ALA A 149 -0.37 -2.98 1.30
CA ALA A 149 0.27 -1.87 1.99
C ALA A 149 1.41 -1.25 1.19
N SER A 150 2.27 -2.08 0.56
CA SER A 150 3.46 -1.64 -0.17
C SER A 150 3.13 -0.74 -1.36
N VAL A 151 2.05 -1.03 -2.09
CA VAL A 151 1.66 -0.28 -3.29
C VAL A 151 0.59 0.79 -3.04
N ASN A 152 0.01 0.84 -1.85
CA ASN A 152 -1.06 1.78 -1.49
C ASN A 152 -0.66 3.25 -1.74
N THR A 153 0.49 3.66 -1.19
CA THR A 153 0.99 5.05 -1.35
C THR A 153 1.30 5.39 -2.80
N ALA A 154 1.86 4.44 -3.58
CA ALA A 154 2.15 4.63 -4.99
C ALA A 154 0.86 4.80 -5.80
N LEU A 155 -0.17 3.99 -5.53
CA LEU A 155 -1.48 4.10 -6.17
C LEU A 155 -2.15 5.44 -5.89
N ILE A 156 -2.09 5.94 -4.65
CA ILE A 156 -2.62 7.26 -4.31
C ILE A 156 -1.93 8.36 -5.13
N ARG A 157 -0.59 8.29 -5.32
CA ARG A 157 0.16 9.26 -6.12
C ARG A 157 -0.23 9.25 -7.61
N ILE A 158 -0.64 8.10 -8.14
CA ILE A 158 -1.08 7.96 -9.54
C ILE A 158 -2.52 8.46 -9.71
N ILE A 159 -3.39 8.23 -8.72
CA ILE A 159 -4.81 8.54 -8.77
C ILE A 159 -5.08 10.04 -8.56
N TYR A 160 -4.36 10.66 -7.62
CA TYR A 160 -4.56 12.06 -7.28
C TYR A 160 -3.67 12.99 -8.11
N PRO A 161 -4.21 14.13 -8.63
CA PRO A 161 -3.40 15.22 -9.16
C PRO A 161 -2.42 15.74 -8.10
N LYS A 162 -1.23 16.18 -8.54
CA LYS A 162 -0.16 16.66 -7.64
C LYS A 162 -0.66 17.70 -6.62
N ARG A 163 -1.53 18.61 -7.05
CA ARG A 163 -2.11 19.65 -6.17
C ARG A 163 -3.01 19.13 -5.06
N PHE A 164 -3.58 17.92 -5.19
CA PHE A 164 -4.48 17.31 -4.22
C PHE A 164 -3.88 16.08 -3.51
N LEU A 165 -2.61 15.79 -3.75
CA LEU A 165 -1.92 14.63 -3.18
C LEU A 165 -1.95 14.62 -1.65
N GLY A 166 -1.73 15.77 -1.01
CA GLY A 166 -1.80 15.90 0.45
C GLY A 166 -3.18 15.53 1.01
N ARG A 167 -4.26 15.91 0.30
CA ARG A 167 -5.62 15.52 0.67
C ARG A 167 -5.85 14.02 0.53
N GLY A 168 -5.33 13.40 -0.55
CA GLY A 168 -5.40 11.95 -0.75
C GLY A 168 -4.68 11.17 0.35
N MET A 169 -3.48 11.60 0.71
CA MET A 169 -2.70 11.02 1.81
C MET A 169 -3.41 11.20 3.16
N GLY A 170 -3.99 12.36 3.43
CA GLY A 170 -4.75 12.64 4.64
C GLY A 170 -6.00 11.77 4.77
N ILE A 171 -6.75 11.56 3.70
CA ILE A 171 -7.91 10.66 3.68
C ILE A 171 -7.47 9.21 3.94
N ASN A 172 -6.37 8.76 3.33
CA ASN A 172 -5.84 7.43 3.58
C ASN A 172 -5.42 7.23 5.05
N ALA A 173 -4.74 8.20 5.64
CA ALA A 173 -4.38 8.17 7.06
C ALA A 173 -5.61 8.12 7.97
N LEU A 174 -6.66 8.88 7.65
CA LEU A 174 -7.95 8.84 8.35
C LEU A 174 -8.59 7.45 8.28
N VAL A 175 -8.64 6.85 7.09
CA VAL A 175 -9.19 5.48 6.89
C VAL A 175 -8.43 4.48 7.75
N VAL A 176 -7.10 4.50 7.75
CA VAL A 176 -6.26 3.61 8.56
C VAL A 176 -6.55 3.81 10.06
N SER A 177 -6.57 5.07 10.53
CA SER A 177 -6.78 5.39 11.95
C SER A 177 -8.17 4.98 12.45
N VAL A 178 -9.21 5.26 11.67
CA VAL A 178 -10.59 4.88 11.99
C VAL A 178 -10.74 3.36 12.00
N SER A 179 -10.16 2.67 11.02
CA SER A 179 -10.19 1.20 10.95
C SER A 179 -9.49 0.56 12.13
N ALA A 180 -8.33 1.08 12.52
CA ALA A 180 -7.58 0.60 13.68
C ALA A 180 -8.34 0.81 15.00
N ALA A 181 -9.02 1.94 15.15
CA ALA A 181 -9.83 2.25 16.34
C ALA A 181 -11.13 1.42 16.39
N ALA A 182 -11.73 1.14 15.23
CA ALA A 182 -12.96 0.35 15.15
C ALA A 182 -12.74 -1.16 15.40
N GLY A 183 -11.54 -1.68 15.11
CA GLY A 183 -11.23 -3.10 15.24
C GLY A 183 -11.56 -3.70 16.62
N PRO A 184 -11.02 -3.16 17.72
CA PRO A 184 -11.32 -3.65 19.07
C PRO A 184 -12.81 -3.55 19.44
N THR A 185 -13.49 -2.49 19.00
CA THR A 185 -14.91 -2.29 19.27
C THR A 185 -15.80 -3.33 18.59
N ILE A 186 -15.48 -3.66 17.35
CA ILE A 186 -16.19 -4.69 16.55
C ILE A 186 -15.91 -6.09 17.11
N ALA A 187 -14.70 -6.33 17.60
CA ALA A 187 -14.31 -7.63 18.13
C ALA A 187 -14.86 -7.91 19.55
N ALA A 188 -15.24 -6.86 20.30
CA ALA A 188 -15.74 -6.96 21.66
C ALA A 188 -17.28 -7.06 21.75
N GLY A 189 -18.04 -6.80 20.67
CA GLY A 189 -19.50 -6.90 20.58
C GLY A 189 -19.95 -8.20 19.97
#